data_8e28a78c8704d3a69f47b0811915fbc8
#
_entry.id   8e28a78c8704d3a69f47b0811915fbc8
#
_cell.length_a   1.000
_cell.length_b   1.000
_cell.length_c   1.000
_cell.angle_alpha   90.00
_cell.angle_beta   90.00
_cell.angle_gamma   90.00
#
_symmetry.space_group_name_H-M   'P 1'
#
loop_
_entity.id
_entity.type
_entity.pdbx_description
1 polymer ?
#
loop_
_entity_poly.entity_id
_entity_poly.type
_entity_poly.pdbx_seq_one_letter_code
_entity_poly.pdbx_strand_id
1 'polypeptide(L)'
;MRYLIVHNPASGPSSDEIYAFAHALATPGDEICFRLIGEGMEPEDACADVRAFDRVVVSGGDGTVSNVLDCLRGTHVPILVFPSGTANLFFNNIGNAPEAA
;
A
#
# COMPACT_ATOMS: atom_id res chain seq x y z
N MET A 1 -2.19 -3.25 14.86
CA MET A 1 -1.76 -3.63 13.50
C MET A 1 -0.96 -2.49 12.89
N ARG A 2 0.07 -2.80 12.13
CA ARG A 2 0.92 -1.79 11.51
C ARG A 2 0.69 -1.78 10.01
N TYR A 3 0.34 -0.61 9.48
CA TYR A 3 0.09 -0.40 8.06
C TYR A 3 1.20 0.44 7.44
N LEU A 4 1.64 0.03 6.26
CA LEU A 4 2.52 0.86 5.43
C LEU A 4 1.69 1.36 4.25
N ILE A 5 1.65 2.68 4.07
CA ILE A 5 0.97 3.28 2.92
C ILE A 5 2.02 3.91 2.03
N VAL A 6 2.13 3.39 0.82
CA VAL A 6 3.04 3.90 -0.19
C VAL A 6 2.21 4.71 -1.17
N HIS A 7 2.46 6.01 -1.24
CA HIS A 7 1.67 6.94 -2.03
C HIS A 7 2.56 7.71 -2.98
N ASN A 8 2.14 7.80 -4.24
CA ASN A 8 2.80 8.66 -5.23
C ASN A 8 1.93 9.90 -5.45
N PRO A 9 2.31 11.06 -4.88
CA PRO A 9 1.49 12.27 -5.01
C PRO A 9 1.43 12.82 -6.43
N ALA A 10 2.35 12.40 -7.30
CA ALA A 10 2.40 12.89 -8.68
C ALA A 10 1.43 12.18 -9.60
N SER A 11 0.88 11.06 -9.18
CA SER A 11 -0.03 10.29 -10.02
C SER A 11 -1.03 9.53 -9.15
N GLY A 12 -2.17 9.16 -9.74
CA GLY A 12 -3.21 8.44 -9.04
C GLY A 12 -4.06 9.34 -8.16
N PRO A 13 -4.59 8.81 -7.05
CA PRO A 13 -5.47 9.56 -6.16
C PRO A 13 -4.79 10.75 -5.52
N SER A 14 -5.58 11.75 -5.12
CA SER A 14 -5.05 12.89 -4.39
C SER A 14 -4.59 12.49 -2.99
N SER A 15 -3.73 13.32 -2.41
CA SER A 15 -3.28 13.09 -1.04
C SER A 15 -4.43 13.15 -0.04
N ASP A 16 -5.42 14.02 -0.29
CA ASP A 16 -6.59 14.10 0.57
C ASP A 16 -7.38 12.79 0.58
N GLU A 17 -7.50 12.16 -0.59
CA GLU A 17 -8.23 10.89 -0.69
C GLU A 17 -7.54 9.79 0.09
N ILE A 18 -6.23 9.66 -0.05
CA ILE A 18 -5.51 8.59 0.65
C ILE A 18 -5.46 8.84 2.16
N TYR A 19 -5.36 10.09 2.59
CA TYR A 19 -5.37 10.41 4.00
C TYR A 19 -6.73 10.11 4.61
N ALA A 20 -7.83 10.44 3.93
CA ALA A 20 -9.16 10.10 4.39
C ALA A 20 -9.35 8.58 4.48
N PHE A 21 -8.86 7.85 3.49
CA PHE A 21 -8.91 6.39 3.51
C PHE A 21 -8.15 5.83 4.70
N ALA A 22 -6.95 6.33 4.95
CA ALA A 22 -6.12 5.87 6.05
C ALA A 22 -6.81 6.13 7.40
N HIS A 23 -7.43 7.29 7.53
CA HIS A 23 -8.15 7.63 8.75
C HIS A 23 -9.33 6.68 8.98
N ALA A 24 -10.03 6.31 7.92
CA ALA A 24 -11.14 5.38 8.00
C ALA A 24 -10.69 3.95 8.27
N LEU A 25 -9.50 3.59 7.78
CA LEU A 25 -8.97 2.24 7.93
C LEU A 25 -8.47 1.96 9.35
N ALA A 26 -7.82 2.94 9.96
CA ALA A 26 -7.17 2.75 11.24
C ALA A 26 -8.18 2.67 12.39
N THR A 27 -7.93 1.77 13.31
CA THR A 27 -8.66 1.68 14.57
C THR A 27 -7.70 2.03 15.71
N PRO A 28 -8.22 2.32 16.92
CA PRO A 28 -7.33 2.60 18.04
C PRO A 28 -6.31 1.49 18.25
N GLY A 29 -5.07 1.87 18.40
CA GLY A 29 -3.98 0.91 18.55
C GLY A 29 -3.23 0.58 17.28
N ASP A 30 -3.78 0.96 16.13
CA ASP A 30 -3.09 0.75 14.86
C ASP A 30 -2.06 1.85 14.61
N GLU A 31 -0.99 1.48 13.91
CA GLU A 31 0.02 2.43 13.47
C GLU A 31 -0.02 2.53 11.95
N ILE A 32 0.12 3.75 11.44
CA ILE A 32 0.16 3.98 9.99
C ILE A 32 1.43 4.74 9.66
N CYS A 33 2.21 4.18 8.74
CA CYS A 33 3.40 4.82 8.21
C CYS A 33 3.14 5.21 6.78
N PHE A 34 3.24 6.49 6.45
CA PHE A 34 3.13 6.98 5.09
C PHE A 34 4.52 7.15 4.49
N ARG A 35 4.70 6.65 3.27
CA ARG A 35 5.92 6.91 2.50
C ARG A 35 5.54 7.44 1.15
N LEU A 36 6.12 8.58 0.79
CA LEU A 36 5.79 9.26 -0.45
C LEU A 36 6.86 8.93 -1.50
N ILE A 37 6.42 8.38 -2.61
CA ILE A 37 7.29 8.12 -3.75
C ILE A 37 7.58 9.45 -4.44
N GLY A 38 8.84 9.68 -4.78
CA GLY A 38 9.24 10.89 -5.46
C GLY A 38 10.74 10.95 -5.57
N GLU A 39 11.28 12.16 -5.69
CA GLU A 39 12.73 12.32 -5.73
C GLU A 39 13.32 11.83 -4.42
N GLY A 40 14.30 10.91 -4.53
CA GLY A 40 14.98 10.37 -3.36
C GLY A 40 14.25 9.22 -2.68
N MET A 41 13.06 8.85 -3.13
CA MET A 41 12.33 7.71 -2.58
C MET A 41 11.76 6.88 -3.72
N GLU A 42 12.45 5.82 -4.06
CA GLU A 42 11.98 4.87 -5.06
C GLU A 42 11.10 3.80 -4.40
N PRO A 43 10.29 3.07 -5.18
CA PRO A 43 9.46 2.00 -4.60
C PRO A 43 10.26 0.97 -3.80
N GLU A 44 11.45 0.60 -4.24
CA GLU A 44 12.31 -0.34 -3.51
C GLU A 44 12.67 0.20 -2.14
N ASP A 45 12.94 1.50 -2.05
CA ASP A 45 13.29 2.14 -0.77
C ASP A 45 12.10 2.17 0.16
N ALA A 46 10.92 2.48 -0.40
CA ALA A 46 9.71 2.56 0.39
C ALA A 46 9.30 1.21 0.97
N CYS A 47 9.68 0.13 0.31
CA CYS A 47 9.30 -1.23 0.69
C CYS A 47 10.44 -2.02 1.34
N ALA A 48 11.56 -1.37 1.63
CA ALA A 48 12.76 -2.08 2.12
C ALA A 48 12.51 -2.84 3.41
N ASP A 49 11.66 -2.31 4.28
CA ASP A 49 11.34 -2.92 5.57
C ASP A 49 9.89 -3.41 5.64
N VAL A 50 9.32 -3.75 4.51
CA VAL A 50 7.89 -4.08 4.42
C VAL A 50 7.48 -5.22 5.35
N ARG A 51 8.39 -6.13 5.65
CA ARG A 51 8.09 -7.26 6.55
C ARG A 51 7.87 -6.85 7.99
N ALA A 52 8.22 -5.61 8.35
CA ALA A 52 7.91 -5.07 9.66
C ALA A 52 6.46 -4.61 9.78
N PHE A 53 5.72 -4.62 8.67
CA PHE A 53 4.33 -4.18 8.64
C PHE A 53 3.41 -5.36 8.43
N ASP A 54 2.19 -5.22 8.94
CA ASP A 54 1.17 -6.26 8.82
C ASP A 54 0.45 -6.20 7.49
N ARG A 55 0.28 -4.99 6.94
CA ARG A 55 -0.42 -4.77 5.68
C ARG A 55 0.15 -3.56 4.97
N VAL A 56 -0.01 -3.57 3.65
CA VAL A 56 0.47 -2.48 2.78
C VAL A 56 -0.69 -1.95 1.95
N VAL A 57 -0.76 -0.63 1.83
CA VAL A 57 -1.68 0.03 0.90
C VAL A 57 -0.82 0.77 -0.10
N VAL A 58 -1.08 0.59 -1.39
CA VAL A 58 -0.40 1.34 -2.43
C VAL A 58 -1.38 2.28 -3.13
N SER A 59 -0.97 3.53 -3.27
CA SER A 59 -1.77 4.59 -3.87
C SER A 59 -0.93 5.30 -4.91
N GLY A 60 -1.31 5.18 -6.18
CA GLY A 60 -0.57 5.81 -7.26
C GLY A 60 -1.10 5.36 -8.60
N GLY A 61 -0.38 5.71 -9.65
CA GLY A 61 -0.70 5.25 -11.00
C GLY A 61 -0.24 3.82 -11.22
N ASP A 62 -0.52 3.30 -12.42
CA ASP A 62 -0.22 1.91 -12.76
C ASP A 62 1.25 1.56 -12.59
N GLY A 63 2.14 2.48 -12.95
CA GLY A 63 3.57 2.24 -12.80
C GLY A 63 4.00 2.09 -11.36
N THR A 64 3.49 2.94 -10.48
CA THR A 64 3.78 2.87 -9.06
C THR A 64 3.26 1.56 -8.46
N VAL A 65 2.02 1.23 -8.79
CA VAL A 65 1.40 -0.01 -8.30
C VAL A 65 2.21 -1.22 -8.74
N SER A 66 2.58 -1.28 -10.01
CA SER A 66 3.35 -2.40 -10.55
C SER A 66 4.69 -2.56 -9.84
N ASN A 67 5.40 -1.45 -9.63
CA ASN A 67 6.71 -1.48 -8.96
C ASN A 67 6.58 -1.94 -7.51
N VAL A 68 5.58 -1.47 -6.80
CA VAL A 68 5.36 -1.88 -5.42
C VAL A 68 4.99 -3.35 -5.34
N LEU A 69 4.12 -3.82 -6.24
CA LEU A 69 3.76 -5.24 -6.28
C LEU A 69 5.00 -6.11 -6.50
N ASP A 70 5.90 -5.70 -7.38
CA ASP A 70 7.15 -6.45 -7.59
C ASP A 70 8.01 -6.50 -6.33
N CYS A 71 8.08 -5.40 -5.60
CA CYS A 71 8.86 -5.36 -4.37
C CYS A 71 8.28 -6.28 -3.29
N LEU A 72 6.98 -6.53 -3.34
CA LEU A 72 6.31 -7.32 -2.31
C LEU A 72 6.26 -8.82 -2.62
N ARG A 73 6.72 -9.23 -3.80
CA ARG A 73 6.70 -10.64 -4.16
C ARG A 73 7.46 -11.48 -3.15
N GLY A 74 6.84 -12.55 -2.72
CA GLY A 74 7.46 -13.48 -1.79
C GLY A 74 7.43 -13.06 -0.34
N THR A 75 6.93 -11.85 -0.05
CA THR A 75 6.88 -11.39 1.34
C THR A 75 5.67 -11.89 2.09
N HIS A 76 4.62 -12.30 1.38
CA HIS A 76 3.33 -12.71 1.94
C HIS A 76 2.61 -11.63 2.73
N VAL A 77 3.04 -10.37 2.63
CA VAL A 77 2.36 -9.26 3.27
C VAL A 77 1.13 -8.90 2.45
N PRO A 78 -0.06 -8.87 3.04
CA PRO A 78 -1.28 -8.50 2.30
C PRO A 78 -1.20 -7.08 1.78
N ILE A 79 -1.74 -6.85 0.58
CA ILE A 79 -1.71 -5.56 -0.07
C ILE A 79 -3.10 -5.16 -0.55
N LEU A 80 -3.39 -3.87 -0.44
CA LEU A 80 -4.57 -3.26 -1.03
C LEU A 80 -4.12 -2.17 -1.99
N VAL A 81 -4.68 -2.18 -3.20
CA VAL A 81 -4.43 -1.12 -4.18
C VAL A 81 -5.55 -0.11 -4.08
N PHE A 82 -5.21 1.14 -3.78
CA PHE A 82 -6.17 2.22 -3.64
C PHE A 82 -6.09 3.14 -4.87
N PRO A 83 -7.20 3.54 -5.46
CA PRO A 83 -8.60 3.34 -5.03
C PRO A 83 -9.25 2.08 -5.54
N SER A 84 -8.56 1.27 -6.31
CA SER A 84 -9.13 0.07 -6.89
C SER A 84 -9.68 -0.84 -5.80
N GLY A 85 -10.87 -1.39 -6.02
CA GLY A 85 -11.47 -2.28 -5.04
C GLY A 85 -12.05 -1.57 -3.83
N THR A 86 -12.33 -0.28 -3.95
CA THR A 86 -12.79 0.52 -2.80
C THR A 86 -14.06 -0.02 -2.14
N ALA A 87 -14.90 -0.71 -2.88
CA ALA A 87 -16.10 -1.28 -2.31
C ALA A 87 -15.82 -2.48 -1.41
N ASN A 88 -14.66 -3.10 -1.56
CA ASN A 88 -14.28 -4.29 -0.83
C ASN A 88 -12.93 -4.04 -0.20
N LEU A 89 -12.90 -3.60 1.01
CA LEU A 89 -11.66 -3.27 1.71
C LEU A 89 -10.98 -4.54 2.19
N PHE A 90 -10.45 -5.31 1.27
CA PHE A 90 -9.72 -6.52 1.59
C PHE A 90 -8.33 -6.48 0.97
N PHE A 91 -7.42 -7.22 1.58
CA PHE A 91 -6.04 -7.27 1.15
C PHE A 91 -5.75 -8.60 0.47
N ASN A 92 -4.96 -8.54 -0.60
CA ASN A 92 -4.49 -9.72 -1.31
C ASN A 92 -3.08 -10.06 -0.84
N ASN A 93 -2.76 -11.34 -0.83
CA ASN A 93 -1.41 -11.79 -0.56
C ASN A 93 -0.62 -11.84 -1.86
N ILE A 94 0.52 -11.18 -1.86
CA ILE A 94 1.42 -11.18 -3.01
C ILE A 94 2.40 -12.33 -2.84
N GLY A 95 2.63 -13.04 -3.93
CA GLY A 95 3.55 -14.19 -3.93
C GLY A 95 2.86 -15.52 -3.75
N ASN A 96 1.59 -15.52 -3.39
CA ASN A 96 0.74 -16.69 -3.32
C ASN A 96 -0.26 -16.67 -4.46
N ALA A 97 -0.89 -17.80 -4.74
CA ALA A 97 -2.02 -17.80 -5.63
C ALA A 97 -3.08 -16.85 -5.07
N PRO A 98 -3.69 -16.00 -5.93
CA PRO A 98 -4.70 -15.09 -5.44
C PRO A 98 -5.84 -15.85 -4.78
N GLU A 99 -6.22 -15.42 -3.60
CA GLU A 99 -7.42 -15.94 -2.98
C GLU A 99 -8.62 -15.41 -3.75
N ALA A 100 -9.52 -16.27 -4.05
CA ALA A 100 -10.80 -15.82 -4.58
C ALA A 100 -11.55 -15.21 -3.41
N ALA A 101 -11.35 -13.95 -3.24
CA ALA A 101 -11.88 -13.28 -2.08
C ALA A 101 -13.39 -13.26 -2.09
#